data_bf2913bac2f8263fbd9baa92d5b8a679
#
_entry.id   bf2913bac2f8263fbd9baa92d5b8a679
#
_cell.length_a   1.000
_cell.length_b   1.000
_cell.length_c   1.000
_cell.angle_alpha   90.00
_cell.angle_beta   90.00
_cell.angle_gamma   90.00
#
_symmetry.space_group_name_H-M   'P 1'
#
loop_
_entity.id
_entity.type
_entity.pdbx_description
1 polymer ?
#
loop_
_entity_poly.entity_id
_entity_poly.type
_entity_poly.pdbx_seq_one_letter_code
_entity_poly.pdbx_strand_id
1 'polypeptide(L)'
;MIIKINNKRNKIAKEIRDIFQASYTIEAEMLKAIDFPPLKRTISQFLNSNSEFYAYYLNQNIAGVIEINNNQDLTHIQSLVVYPRYFRKGIGRKLVQFMLDTYKSRIFTVETGLDNHPAIKLYKSFDFQEQHQWDTNH
;
A
#
# COMPACT_ATOMS: atom_id res chain seq x y z
N MET A 1 1.42 -15.65 5.08
CA MET A 1 1.64 -15.16 6.44
C MET A 1 1.94 -13.67 6.44
N ILE A 2 1.26 -12.91 7.27
CA ILE A 2 1.44 -11.46 7.34
C ILE A 2 2.15 -11.12 8.65
N ILE A 3 3.28 -10.42 8.55
CA ILE A 3 4.04 -10.00 9.72
C ILE A 3 4.41 -8.53 9.64
N LYS A 4 4.48 -7.89 10.81
CA LYS A 4 4.99 -6.54 10.91
C LYS A 4 6.48 -6.53 10.64
N ILE A 5 6.94 -5.62 9.80
CA ILE A 5 8.35 -5.51 9.44
C ILE A 5 8.91 -4.17 9.91
N ASN A 6 10.21 -4.15 10.17
CA ASN A 6 10.88 -2.97 10.70
C ASN A 6 11.58 -2.20 9.59
N ASN A 7 10.93 -1.14 9.10
CA ASN A 7 11.45 -0.30 8.03
C ASN A 7 12.71 0.48 8.43
N LYS A 8 13.05 0.54 9.72
CA LYS A 8 14.25 1.22 10.19
C LYS A 8 15.54 0.44 9.91
N ARG A 9 15.40 -0.84 9.53
CA ARG A 9 16.56 -1.65 9.13
C ARG A 9 16.83 -1.48 7.64
N ASN A 10 18.10 -1.23 7.28
CA ASN A 10 18.48 -0.98 5.89
C ASN A 10 18.04 -2.08 4.93
N LYS A 11 18.24 -3.33 5.32
CA LYS A 11 17.85 -4.46 4.47
C LYS A 11 16.36 -4.48 4.20
N ILE A 12 15.56 -4.23 5.22
CA ILE A 12 14.10 -4.24 5.11
C ILE A 12 13.63 -3.03 4.29
N ALA A 13 14.19 -1.85 4.55
CA ALA A 13 13.83 -0.66 3.78
C ALA A 13 14.10 -0.85 2.28
N LYS A 14 15.21 -1.51 1.94
CA LYS A 14 15.53 -1.80 0.55
C LYS A 14 14.54 -2.78 -0.07
N GLU A 15 14.16 -3.83 0.65
CA GLU A 15 13.17 -4.80 0.17
C GLU A 15 11.80 -4.13 -0.05
N ILE A 16 11.40 -3.27 0.89
CA ILE A 16 10.15 -2.51 0.75
C ILE A 16 10.21 -1.63 -0.50
N ARG A 17 11.30 -0.89 -0.68
CA ARG A 17 11.44 -0.02 -1.83
C ARG A 17 11.39 -0.79 -3.14
N ASP A 18 12.03 -1.95 -3.19
CA ASP A 18 12.04 -2.77 -4.41
C ASP A 18 10.64 -3.19 -4.81
N ILE A 19 9.80 -3.61 -3.85
CA ILE A 19 8.43 -4.01 -4.18
C ILE A 19 7.57 -2.80 -4.52
N PHE A 20 7.79 -1.66 -3.87
CA PHE A 20 7.10 -0.42 -4.20
C PHE A 20 7.41 0.01 -5.62
N GLN A 21 8.70 -0.02 -6.02
CA GLN A 21 9.11 0.33 -7.38
C GLN A 21 8.46 -0.57 -8.40
N ALA A 22 8.46 -1.87 -8.17
CA ALA A 22 7.88 -2.83 -9.11
C ALA A 22 6.38 -2.63 -9.27
N SER A 23 5.67 -2.45 -8.15
CA SER A 23 4.22 -2.30 -8.16
C SER A 23 3.79 -0.97 -8.77
N TYR A 24 4.42 0.13 -8.35
CA TYR A 24 4.05 1.46 -8.83
C TYR A 24 4.44 1.71 -10.27
N THR A 25 5.45 1.01 -10.80
CA THR A 25 5.77 1.09 -12.22
C THR A 25 4.56 0.62 -13.05
N ILE A 26 3.92 -0.48 -12.64
CA ILE A 26 2.73 -0.98 -13.33
C ILE A 26 1.57 0.01 -13.17
N GLU A 27 1.36 0.55 -11.97
CA GLU A 27 0.28 1.51 -11.74
C GLU A 27 0.49 2.79 -12.58
N ALA A 28 1.72 3.30 -12.63
CA ALA A 28 2.04 4.48 -13.44
C ALA A 28 1.72 4.24 -14.91
N GLU A 29 2.06 3.05 -15.43
CA GLU A 29 1.74 2.69 -16.81
C GLU A 29 0.23 2.65 -17.03
N MET A 30 -0.51 2.03 -16.10
CA MET A 30 -1.96 1.93 -16.18
C MET A 30 -2.63 3.30 -16.17
N LEU A 31 -2.13 4.23 -15.35
CA LEU A 31 -2.64 5.58 -15.24
C LEU A 31 -2.09 6.52 -16.29
N LYS A 32 -1.14 6.05 -17.12
CA LYS A 32 -0.41 6.87 -18.10
C LYS A 32 0.22 8.09 -17.44
N ALA A 33 0.69 7.91 -16.22
CA ALA A 33 1.26 8.98 -15.42
C ALA A 33 2.69 9.26 -15.86
N ILE A 34 3.01 10.56 -15.96
CA ILE A 34 4.37 11.03 -16.17
C ILE A 34 4.83 11.56 -14.82
N ASP A 35 6.06 11.21 -14.41
CA ASP A 35 6.62 11.78 -13.20
C ASP A 35 5.83 11.38 -11.95
N PHE A 36 5.52 10.09 -11.83
CA PHE A 36 4.65 9.54 -10.79
C PHE A 36 5.34 9.62 -9.41
N PRO A 37 4.84 10.46 -8.47
CA PRO A 37 5.52 10.69 -7.18
C PRO A 37 5.85 9.43 -6.37
N PRO A 38 4.98 8.41 -6.29
CA PRO A 38 5.34 7.21 -5.52
C PRO A 38 6.62 6.52 -5.98
N LEU A 39 7.01 6.68 -7.25
CA LEU A 39 8.25 6.11 -7.77
C LEU A 39 9.49 6.86 -7.33
N LYS A 40 9.34 8.05 -6.77
CA LYS A 40 10.47 8.90 -6.35
C LYS A 40 10.86 8.71 -4.90
N ARG A 41 10.14 7.89 -4.16
CA ARG A 41 10.41 7.68 -2.73
C ARG A 41 11.75 6.96 -2.56
N THR A 42 12.62 7.54 -1.75
CA THR A 42 13.99 7.04 -1.56
C THR A 42 14.07 6.05 -0.40
N ILE A 43 15.18 5.30 -0.34
CA ILE A 43 15.43 4.40 0.79
C ILE A 43 15.44 5.19 2.10
N SER A 44 16.05 6.38 2.09
CA SER A 44 16.09 7.25 3.27
C SER A 44 14.68 7.60 3.74
N GLN A 45 13.79 7.89 2.82
CA GLN A 45 12.40 8.21 3.17
C GLN A 45 11.68 7.01 3.79
N PHE A 46 11.95 5.79 3.31
CA PHE A 46 11.40 4.60 3.93
C PHE A 46 11.98 4.39 5.33
N LEU A 47 13.30 4.55 5.49
CA LEU A 47 13.96 4.41 6.78
C LEU A 47 13.42 5.37 7.82
N ASN A 48 13.12 6.59 7.41
CA ASN A 48 12.69 7.66 8.32
C ASN A 48 11.18 7.75 8.49
N SER A 49 10.43 6.90 7.80
CA SER A 49 8.97 6.91 7.92
C SER A 49 8.52 6.41 9.28
N ASN A 50 7.53 7.07 9.87
CA ASN A 50 6.91 6.66 11.12
C ASN A 50 5.66 5.82 10.90
N SER A 51 5.38 5.45 9.65
CA SER A 51 4.29 4.54 9.32
C SER A 51 4.60 3.13 9.81
N GLU A 52 3.57 2.32 9.97
CA GLU A 52 3.71 0.91 10.26
C GLU A 52 3.62 0.11 8.97
N PHE A 53 4.53 -0.84 8.79
CA PHE A 53 4.60 -1.69 7.59
C PHE A 53 4.33 -3.14 7.94
N TYR A 54 3.47 -3.79 7.16
CA TYR A 54 3.18 -5.23 7.28
C TYR A 54 3.42 -5.88 5.93
N ALA A 55 4.08 -7.02 5.93
CA ALA A 55 4.39 -7.75 4.71
C ALA A 55 3.70 -9.10 4.67
N TYR A 56 3.20 -9.44 3.49
CA TYR A 56 2.69 -10.76 3.19
C TYR A 56 3.83 -11.57 2.58
N TYR A 57 4.20 -12.67 3.23
CA TYR A 57 5.28 -13.53 2.77
C TYR A 57 4.73 -14.76 2.07
N LEU A 58 5.31 -15.06 0.90
CA LEU A 58 5.11 -16.31 0.18
C LEU A 58 6.46 -16.97 0.00
N ASN A 59 6.62 -18.18 0.54
CA ASN A 59 7.87 -18.95 0.40
C ASN A 59 9.11 -18.11 0.75
N GLN A 60 9.05 -17.38 1.85
CA GLN A 60 10.15 -16.55 2.36
C GLN A 60 10.41 -15.27 1.57
N ASN A 61 9.58 -14.97 0.57
CA ASN A 61 9.69 -13.74 -0.20
C ASN A 61 8.52 -12.80 0.12
N ILE A 62 8.81 -11.50 0.13
CA ILE A 62 7.74 -10.51 0.30
C ILE A 62 6.94 -10.44 -0.99
N ALA A 63 5.65 -10.76 -0.90
CA ALA A 63 4.75 -10.72 -2.04
C ALA A 63 3.89 -9.45 -2.05
N GLY A 64 3.67 -8.84 -0.90
CA GLY A 64 2.89 -7.61 -0.78
C GLY A 64 3.20 -6.89 0.50
N VAL A 65 2.94 -5.58 0.52
CA VAL A 65 3.17 -4.73 1.70
C VAL A 65 2.00 -3.77 1.83
N ILE A 66 1.54 -3.58 3.06
CA ILE A 66 0.61 -2.51 3.40
C ILE A 66 1.29 -1.56 4.38
N GLU A 67 1.18 -0.27 4.11
CA GLU A 67 1.73 0.79 4.95
C GLU A 67 0.57 1.54 5.60
N ILE A 68 0.62 1.67 6.92
CA ILE A 68 -0.50 2.17 7.71
C ILE A 68 -0.06 3.37 8.54
N ASN A 69 -0.87 4.42 8.51
CA ASN A 69 -0.77 5.54 9.45
C ASN A 69 -1.96 5.43 10.40
N ASN A 70 -1.66 5.23 11.67
CA ASN A 70 -2.68 5.05 12.68
C ASN A 70 -2.57 6.14 13.74
N ASN A 71 -3.68 6.84 13.98
CA ASN A 71 -3.82 7.71 15.15
C ASN A 71 -5.06 7.28 15.92
N GLN A 72 -5.43 8.02 16.96
CA GLN A 72 -6.41 7.54 17.95
C GLN A 72 -7.69 6.93 17.37
N ASP A 73 -8.35 7.61 16.46
CA ASP A 73 -9.65 7.17 15.93
C ASP A 73 -9.62 6.81 14.44
N LEU A 74 -8.50 7.06 13.77
CA LEU A 74 -8.42 6.92 12.33
C LEU A 74 -7.23 6.05 11.94
N THR A 75 -7.48 5.11 11.05
CA THR A 75 -6.43 4.31 10.42
C THR A 75 -6.48 4.57 8.92
N HIS A 76 -5.37 5.04 8.39
CA HIS A 76 -5.25 5.39 6.98
C HIS A 76 -4.32 4.41 6.28
N ILE A 77 -4.78 3.85 5.16
CA ILE A 77 -3.91 3.05 4.30
C ILE A 77 -3.09 4.02 3.47
N GLN A 78 -1.83 4.16 3.84
CA GLN A 78 -0.91 5.04 3.13
C GLN A 78 -0.47 4.43 1.80
N SER A 79 -0.21 3.13 1.80
CA SER A 79 0.22 2.42 0.60
C SER A 79 -0.20 0.96 0.67
N LEU A 80 -0.56 0.41 -0.47
CA LEU A 80 -0.83 -1.02 -0.62
C LEU A 80 -0.20 -1.46 -1.94
N VAL A 81 0.79 -2.32 -1.86
CA VAL A 81 1.53 -2.77 -3.04
C VAL A 81 1.62 -4.29 -3.04
N VAL A 82 1.54 -4.87 -4.24
CA VAL A 82 1.75 -6.30 -4.45
C VAL A 82 2.77 -6.45 -5.56
N TYR A 83 3.73 -7.36 -5.37
CA TYR A 83 4.73 -7.62 -6.40
C TYR A 83 4.01 -8.14 -7.65
N PRO A 84 4.30 -7.59 -8.84
CA PRO A 84 3.49 -7.90 -10.04
C PRO A 84 3.31 -9.37 -10.37
N ARG A 85 4.34 -10.20 -10.13
CA ARG A 85 4.25 -11.63 -10.41
C ARG A 85 3.21 -12.34 -9.53
N TYR A 86 2.76 -11.67 -8.45
CA TYR A 86 1.77 -12.22 -7.52
C TYR A 86 0.42 -11.54 -7.64
N PHE A 87 0.21 -10.74 -8.67
CA PHE A 87 -1.10 -10.12 -8.90
C PHE A 87 -2.18 -11.18 -9.06
N ARG A 88 -3.42 -10.82 -8.69
CA ARG A 88 -4.63 -11.66 -8.83
C ARG A 88 -4.62 -12.91 -7.97
N LYS A 89 -3.84 -12.92 -6.89
CA LYS A 89 -3.82 -14.03 -5.94
C LYS A 89 -4.51 -13.69 -4.62
N GLY A 90 -5.18 -12.53 -4.56
CA GLY A 90 -5.90 -12.11 -3.37
C GLY A 90 -5.02 -11.57 -2.25
N ILE A 91 -3.76 -11.23 -2.53
CA ILE A 91 -2.84 -10.76 -1.51
C ILE A 91 -3.25 -9.38 -0.99
N GLY A 92 -3.60 -8.46 -1.89
CA GLY A 92 -4.09 -7.14 -1.48
C GLY A 92 -5.32 -7.24 -0.59
N ARG A 93 -6.26 -8.11 -0.95
CA ARG A 93 -7.46 -8.36 -0.15
C ARG A 93 -7.11 -8.87 1.25
N LYS A 94 -6.17 -9.80 1.33
CA LYS A 94 -5.74 -10.35 2.63
C LYS A 94 -5.09 -9.30 3.50
N LEU A 95 -4.29 -8.41 2.90
CA LEU A 95 -3.65 -7.32 3.64
C LEU A 95 -4.67 -6.31 4.16
N VAL A 96 -5.67 -5.95 3.36
CA VAL A 96 -6.73 -5.05 3.80
C VAL A 96 -7.53 -5.68 4.93
N GLN A 97 -7.91 -6.95 4.78
CA GLN A 97 -8.65 -7.66 5.82
C GLN A 97 -7.85 -7.72 7.13
N PHE A 98 -6.56 -8.01 7.03
CA PHE A 98 -5.66 -8.03 8.19
C PHE A 98 -5.66 -6.69 8.91
N MET A 99 -5.57 -5.60 8.15
CA MET A 99 -5.57 -4.26 8.72
C MET A 99 -6.89 -3.96 9.43
N LEU A 100 -8.02 -4.28 8.81
CA LEU A 100 -9.33 -4.06 9.41
C LEU A 100 -9.50 -4.86 10.70
N ASP A 101 -8.93 -6.06 10.76
CA ASP A 101 -9.01 -6.92 11.94
C ASP A 101 -8.05 -6.50 13.05
N THR A 102 -6.93 -5.88 12.68
CA THR A 102 -5.86 -5.54 13.60
C THR A 102 -6.12 -4.21 14.33
N TYR A 103 -6.59 -3.21 13.59
CA TYR A 103 -6.81 -1.88 14.14
C TYR A 103 -8.26 -1.69 14.54
N LYS A 104 -8.47 -1.13 15.74
CA LYS A 104 -9.81 -0.92 16.30
C LYS A 104 -10.27 0.52 16.10
N SER A 105 -9.98 1.07 14.96
CA SER A 105 -10.30 2.47 14.66
C SER A 105 -11.77 2.63 14.31
N ARG A 106 -12.30 3.81 14.59
CA ARG A 106 -13.68 4.16 14.21
C ARG A 106 -13.78 4.48 12.73
N ILE A 107 -12.69 5.01 12.16
CA ILE A 107 -12.66 5.46 10.77
C ILE A 107 -11.45 4.85 10.08
N PHE A 108 -11.69 4.27 8.90
CA PHE A 108 -10.64 3.78 8.02
C PHE A 108 -10.71 4.56 6.72
N THR A 109 -9.55 5.05 6.25
CA THR A 109 -9.48 5.84 5.02
C THR A 109 -8.42 5.32 4.08
N VAL A 110 -8.57 5.65 2.79
CA VAL A 110 -7.59 5.33 1.76
C VAL A 110 -7.76 6.34 0.62
N GLU A 111 -6.65 6.61 -0.08
CA GLU A 111 -6.68 7.41 -1.30
C GLU A 111 -6.20 6.56 -2.45
N THR A 112 -6.79 6.75 -3.62
CA THR A 112 -6.35 6.07 -4.82
C THR A 112 -6.66 6.93 -6.04
N GLY A 113 -5.94 6.72 -7.14
CA GLY A 113 -6.20 7.42 -8.38
C GLY A 113 -7.55 7.06 -8.97
N LEU A 114 -8.20 8.03 -9.61
CA LEU A 114 -9.54 7.84 -10.17
C LEU A 114 -9.58 6.75 -11.26
N ASP A 115 -8.47 6.55 -11.95
CA ASP A 115 -8.39 5.56 -13.02
C ASP A 115 -7.85 4.21 -12.55
N ASN A 116 -7.53 4.09 -11.26
CA ASN A 116 -7.06 2.82 -10.70
C ASN A 116 -8.27 1.96 -10.33
N HIS A 117 -8.91 1.40 -11.34
CA HIS A 117 -10.14 0.63 -11.17
C HIS A 117 -9.97 -0.62 -10.30
N PRO A 118 -8.88 -1.39 -10.42
CA PRO A 118 -8.69 -2.55 -9.55
C PRO A 118 -8.65 -2.16 -8.07
N ALA A 119 -7.96 -1.06 -7.73
CA ALA A 119 -7.89 -0.59 -6.34
C ALA A 119 -9.24 -0.12 -5.85
N ILE A 120 -9.95 0.66 -6.67
CA ILE A 120 -11.28 1.16 -6.33
C ILE A 120 -12.22 -0.01 -6.06
N LYS A 121 -12.20 -1.01 -6.93
CA LYS A 121 -13.05 -2.21 -6.77
C LYS A 121 -12.71 -2.94 -5.48
N LEU A 122 -11.43 -3.08 -5.19
CA LEU A 122 -10.97 -3.74 -3.97
C LEU A 122 -11.52 -3.04 -2.73
N TYR A 123 -11.32 -1.71 -2.64
CA TYR A 123 -11.75 -0.97 -1.47
C TYR A 123 -13.27 -0.94 -1.33
N LYS A 124 -14.01 -0.81 -2.44
CA LYS A 124 -15.46 -0.87 -2.39
C LYS A 124 -15.97 -2.22 -1.90
N SER A 125 -15.25 -3.30 -2.19
CA SER A 125 -15.64 -4.63 -1.72
C SER A 125 -15.53 -4.77 -0.19
N PHE A 126 -14.82 -3.84 0.47
CA PHE A 126 -14.75 -3.75 1.93
C PHE A 126 -15.63 -2.61 2.47
N ASP A 127 -16.59 -2.15 1.67
CA ASP A 127 -17.53 -1.08 2.04
C ASP A 127 -16.92 0.30 2.21
N PHE A 128 -15.72 0.53 1.67
CA PHE A 128 -15.19 1.88 1.58
C PHE A 128 -16.09 2.68 0.64
N GLN A 129 -16.44 3.88 1.05
CA GLN A 129 -17.30 4.77 0.28
C GLN A 129 -16.50 5.96 -0.22
N GLU A 130 -16.78 6.37 -1.44
CA GLU A 130 -16.15 7.54 -2.01
C GLU A 130 -16.65 8.80 -1.31
N GLN A 131 -15.71 9.59 -0.74
CA GLN A 131 -16.06 10.80 0.00
C GLN A 131 -15.95 12.03 -0.88
N HIS A 132 -14.83 12.21 -1.57
CA HIS A 132 -14.67 13.29 -2.51
C HIS A 132 -13.54 12.98 -3.48
N GLN A 133 -13.59 13.66 -4.62
CA GLN A 133 -12.57 13.56 -5.64
C GLN A 133 -11.89 14.90 -5.78
N TRP A 134 -10.61 14.88 -6.06
CA TRP A 134 -9.88 16.07 -6.43
C TRP A 134 -8.94 15.74 -7.57
N ASP A 135 -8.62 16.77 -8.36
CA ASP A 135 -7.70 16.61 -9.46
C ASP A 135 -6.27 16.69 -8.93
N THR A 136 -5.62 15.56 -8.89
CA THR A 136 -4.24 15.48 -8.45
C THR A 136 -3.33 15.54 -9.66
N ASN A 137 -3.10 16.73 -10.16
CA ASN A 137 -2.14 16.96 -11.22
C ASN A 137 -0.71 16.76 -10.71
N HIS A 138 -0.34 15.56 -10.44
CA HIS A 138 1.03 15.27 -10.06
C HIS A 138 1.61 14.17 -10.89
#